data_6d9774b444b56a3b449126713f343154
#
_entry.id   6d9774b444b56a3b449126713f343154
#
_cell.length_a   1.000
_cell.length_b   1.000
_cell.length_c   1.000
_cell.angle_alpha   90.00
_cell.angle_beta   90.00
_cell.angle_gamma   90.00
#
_symmetry.space_group_name_H-M   'P 1'
#
loop_
_entity.id
_entity.type
_entity.pdbx_description
1 polymer ?
#
loop_
_entity_poly.entity_id
_entity_poly.type
_entity_poly.pdbx_seq_one_letter_code
_entity_poly.pdbx_strand_id
1 'polypeptide(L)'
;MSAVPPAPGFPSAPLFALDTLWFQVAGTLCNIQCAHCFISSSPTNRSHDMLSLETVKRALTEAEALGVREYYFTGGEPFMNREILEILEAALALGPATVLTNGLLIRPETAARLRRLWDASEYSLDLRVSIDGWDAATNDPVRGAGTFERILAGIRNLAEAGLNPVITVTEACEGAATAEGRSRFLEFLLSIGLTKPRLKVMPLLRLGAEARRTRAYESWETLRGRTLTPEEAYPLVCASGRMVTSKGVYVCPILIDFPEARMGATLGETLAPFELRYRACYTCHEQGLTCRT
;
A
#
# COMPACT_ATOMS: atom_id res chain seq x y z
N MET A 1 28.19 -38.75 19.85
CA MET A 1 27.77 -38.13 18.59
C MET A 1 26.87 -36.95 18.95
N SER A 2 27.41 -35.75 18.88
CA SER A 2 26.66 -34.49 19.15
C SER A 2 25.68 -34.28 17.99
N ALA A 3 24.37 -34.36 18.26
CA ALA A 3 23.36 -34.06 17.27
C ALA A 3 23.52 -32.59 16.86
N VAL A 4 23.78 -32.35 15.57
CA VAL A 4 23.75 -31.00 15.00
C VAL A 4 22.33 -30.47 15.22
N PRO A 5 22.15 -29.31 15.91
CA PRO A 5 20.81 -28.78 16.08
C PRO A 5 20.16 -28.55 14.72
N PRO A 6 18.86 -28.78 14.56
CA PRO A 6 18.17 -28.53 13.31
C PRO A 6 18.43 -27.09 12.85
N ALA A 7 18.59 -26.86 11.56
CA ALA A 7 18.79 -25.54 11.04
C ALA A 7 17.66 -24.61 11.51
N PRO A 8 17.98 -23.43 12.01
CA PRO A 8 16.96 -22.52 12.53
C PRO A 8 15.92 -22.18 11.47
N GLY A 9 14.63 -22.35 11.81
CA GLY A 9 13.50 -22.00 10.95
C GLY A 9 13.31 -20.50 10.79
N PHE A 10 12.19 -20.10 10.21
CA PHE A 10 11.76 -18.70 10.17
C PHE A 10 10.86 -18.39 11.37
N PRO A 11 10.88 -17.16 11.90
CA PRO A 11 9.95 -16.75 12.92
C PRO A 11 8.53 -16.67 12.37
N SER A 12 7.54 -16.81 13.26
CA SER A 12 6.13 -16.65 12.93
C SER A 12 5.59 -15.36 13.55
N ALA A 13 4.88 -14.55 12.76
CA ALA A 13 4.12 -13.43 13.26
C ALA A 13 2.72 -13.92 13.67
N PRO A 14 2.29 -13.72 14.93
CA PRO A 14 0.92 -14.00 15.34
C PRO A 14 -0.03 -12.98 14.70
N LEU A 15 -1.29 -13.34 14.51
CA LEU A 15 -2.35 -12.37 14.26
C LEU A 15 -2.92 -11.94 15.63
N PHE A 16 -2.60 -10.73 16.07
CA PHE A 16 -3.10 -10.19 17.34
C PHE A 16 -4.58 -9.81 17.26
N ALA A 17 -4.96 -9.17 16.14
CA ALA A 17 -6.32 -8.82 15.78
C ALA A 17 -6.36 -8.56 14.26
N LEU A 18 -7.52 -8.72 13.63
CA LEU A 18 -7.70 -8.31 12.24
C LEU A 18 -8.26 -6.87 12.22
N ASP A 19 -7.38 -5.90 12.48
CA ASP A 19 -7.77 -4.47 12.54
C ASP A 19 -7.88 -3.82 11.17
N THR A 20 -7.04 -4.24 10.21
CA THR A 20 -6.93 -3.60 8.89
C THR A 20 -7.22 -4.56 7.76
N LEU A 21 -8.04 -4.13 6.81
CA LEU A 21 -8.30 -4.89 5.59
C LEU A 21 -7.89 -4.11 4.35
N TRP A 22 -7.08 -4.74 3.52
CA TRP A 22 -6.59 -4.22 2.25
C TRP A 22 -7.36 -4.84 1.10
N PHE A 23 -7.64 -4.03 0.08
CA PHE A 23 -8.30 -4.47 -1.15
C PHE A 23 -7.46 -4.13 -2.38
N GLN A 24 -7.14 -5.13 -3.20
CA GLN A 24 -6.48 -4.98 -4.50
C GLN A 24 -7.52 -4.63 -5.58
N VAL A 25 -8.21 -3.48 -5.43
CA VAL A 25 -9.41 -3.16 -6.22
C VAL A 25 -9.16 -3.04 -7.73
N ALA A 26 -7.96 -2.62 -8.13
CA ALA A 26 -7.58 -2.55 -9.54
C ALA A 26 -6.75 -3.75 -10.02
N GLY A 27 -6.64 -4.80 -9.19
CA GLY A 27 -5.72 -5.90 -9.48
C GLY A 27 -4.30 -5.38 -9.69
N THR A 28 -3.61 -5.87 -10.71
CA THR A 28 -2.28 -5.39 -11.12
C THR A 28 -2.30 -4.41 -12.30
N LEU A 29 -3.50 -4.00 -12.74
CA LEU A 29 -3.65 -3.04 -13.84
C LEU A 29 -3.38 -1.62 -13.35
N CYS A 30 -2.46 -0.92 -14.03
CA CYS A 30 -2.09 0.45 -13.75
C CYS A 30 -1.99 1.27 -15.05
N ASN A 31 -2.30 2.56 -15.00
CA ASN A 31 -2.16 3.47 -16.13
C ASN A 31 -0.72 3.95 -16.38
N ILE A 32 0.23 3.58 -15.49
CA ILE A 32 1.67 3.83 -15.63
C ILE A 32 2.46 2.56 -15.27
N GLN A 33 3.76 2.57 -15.58
CA GLN A 33 4.70 1.50 -15.25
C GLN A 33 5.89 2.10 -14.51
N CYS A 34 5.81 2.16 -13.18
CA CYS A 34 6.90 2.67 -12.37
C CYS A 34 8.09 1.72 -12.33
N ALA A 35 9.30 2.27 -12.41
CA ALA A 35 10.54 1.51 -12.41
C ALA A 35 10.79 0.77 -11.07
N HIS A 36 10.20 1.25 -9.96
CA HIS A 36 10.34 0.69 -8.60
C HIS A 36 9.14 -0.15 -8.14
N CYS A 37 8.15 -0.44 -9.01
CA CYS A 37 6.94 -1.13 -8.61
C CYS A 37 7.22 -2.56 -8.14
N PHE A 38 7.03 -2.84 -6.86
CA PHE A 38 7.33 -4.14 -6.25
C PHE A 38 6.38 -5.26 -6.68
N ILE A 39 5.17 -4.94 -7.16
CA ILE A 39 4.21 -5.89 -7.76
C ILE A 39 4.17 -5.78 -9.29
N SER A 40 5.11 -5.07 -9.91
CA SER A 40 5.23 -4.91 -11.37
C SER A 40 3.92 -4.51 -12.07
N SER A 41 3.08 -3.70 -11.42
CA SER A 41 1.86 -3.17 -12.04
C SER A 41 2.18 -2.38 -13.30
N SER A 42 1.34 -2.52 -14.32
CA SER A 42 1.53 -1.87 -15.61
C SER A 42 0.21 -1.79 -16.40
N PRO A 43 0.17 -1.09 -17.55
CA PRO A 43 -1.00 -1.08 -18.43
C PRO A 43 -1.37 -2.45 -19.02
N THR A 44 -0.46 -3.41 -18.96
CA THR A 44 -0.65 -4.75 -19.54
C THR A 44 -0.66 -5.88 -18.51
N ASN A 45 -0.27 -5.62 -17.25
CA ASN A 45 -0.26 -6.66 -16.22
C ASN A 45 -1.69 -7.02 -15.79
N ARG A 46 -2.04 -8.30 -15.94
CA ARG A 46 -3.34 -8.89 -15.59
C ARG A 46 -3.19 -10.07 -14.63
N SER A 47 -2.09 -10.14 -13.87
CA SER A 47 -1.86 -11.26 -12.94
C SER A 47 -2.89 -11.34 -11.82
N HIS A 48 -3.46 -10.20 -11.43
CA HIS A 48 -4.67 -10.12 -10.60
C HIS A 48 -5.72 -9.27 -11.31
N ASP A 49 -6.97 -9.73 -11.32
CA ASP A 49 -8.09 -8.99 -11.88
C ASP A 49 -8.61 -7.90 -10.95
N MET A 50 -9.39 -6.96 -11.49
CA MET A 50 -10.11 -5.98 -10.69
C MET A 50 -11.17 -6.67 -9.83
N LEU A 51 -11.38 -6.14 -8.61
CA LEU A 51 -12.48 -6.57 -7.76
C LEU A 51 -13.76 -5.83 -8.15
N SER A 52 -14.88 -6.57 -8.21
CA SER A 52 -16.19 -5.96 -8.34
C SER A 52 -16.69 -5.42 -7.01
N LEU A 53 -17.62 -4.46 -7.05
CA LEU A 53 -18.33 -3.94 -5.88
C LEU A 53 -18.97 -5.08 -5.06
N GLU A 54 -19.55 -6.10 -5.72
CA GLU A 54 -20.14 -7.25 -5.05
C GLU A 54 -19.11 -8.05 -4.26
N THR A 55 -17.93 -8.30 -4.86
CA THR A 55 -16.82 -9.01 -4.17
C THR A 55 -16.33 -8.23 -2.95
N VAL A 56 -16.20 -6.90 -3.10
CA VAL A 56 -15.78 -6.04 -1.98
C VAL A 56 -16.84 -6.03 -0.88
N LYS A 57 -18.14 -5.88 -1.21
CA LYS A 57 -19.22 -5.90 -0.22
C LYS A 57 -19.27 -7.20 0.58
N ARG A 58 -19.09 -8.34 -0.08
CA ARG A 58 -18.98 -9.64 0.63
C ARG A 58 -17.85 -9.65 1.65
N ALA A 59 -16.65 -9.20 1.23
CA ALA A 59 -15.51 -9.15 2.14
C ALA A 59 -15.70 -8.10 3.26
N LEU A 60 -16.37 -6.99 3.01
CA LEU A 60 -16.74 -5.99 4.02
C LEU A 60 -17.71 -6.58 5.06
N THR A 61 -18.70 -7.38 4.65
CA THR A 61 -19.59 -8.08 5.59
C THR A 61 -18.84 -9.06 6.48
N GLU A 62 -17.90 -9.83 5.92
CA GLU A 62 -17.03 -10.69 6.74
C GLU A 62 -16.15 -9.88 7.68
N ALA A 63 -15.61 -8.75 7.20
CA ALA A 63 -14.73 -7.86 7.95
C ALA A 63 -15.45 -7.23 9.15
N GLU A 64 -16.68 -6.77 8.99
CA GLU A 64 -17.52 -6.23 10.05
C GLU A 64 -17.75 -7.27 11.16
N ALA A 65 -18.10 -8.50 10.78
CA ALA A 65 -18.28 -9.61 11.71
C ALA A 65 -17.00 -9.99 12.48
N LEU A 66 -15.82 -9.74 11.90
CA LEU A 66 -14.50 -10.00 12.50
C LEU A 66 -13.93 -8.79 13.25
N GLY A 67 -14.63 -7.65 13.28
CA GLY A 67 -14.22 -6.45 14.01
C GLY A 67 -13.10 -5.65 13.34
N VAL A 68 -12.97 -5.72 12.01
CA VAL A 68 -12.06 -4.88 11.22
C VAL A 68 -12.44 -3.40 11.41
N ARG A 69 -11.42 -2.55 11.56
CA ARG A 69 -11.60 -1.14 11.91
C ARG A 69 -11.20 -0.17 10.81
N GLU A 70 -10.32 -0.56 9.89
CA GLU A 70 -9.75 0.31 8.86
C GLU A 70 -9.66 -0.41 7.52
N TYR A 71 -9.98 0.31 6.44
CA TYR A 71 -10.02 -0.21 5.08
C TYR A 71 -9.03 0.52 4.17
N TYR A 72 -8.22 -0.24 3.44
CA TYR A 72 -7.20 0.28 2.52
C TYR A 72 -7.46 -0.21 1.10
N PHE A 73 -7.43 0.71 0.14
CA PHE A 73 -7.71 0.43 -1.27
C PHE A 73 -6.46 0.73 -2.10
N THR A 74 -6.02 -0.27 -2.84
CA THR A 74 -4.82 -0.21 -3.67
C THR A 74 -5.01 -1.08 -4.92
N GLY A 75 -3.94 -1.38 -5.60
CA GLY A 75 -3.91 -2.18 -6.81
C GLY A 75 -2.74 -1.76 -7.66
N GLY A 76 -2.92 -1.80 -8.98
CA GLY A 76 -2.12 -0.97 -9.85
C GLY A 76 -2.52 0.50 -9.63
N GLU A 77 -3.65 0.92 -10.18
CA GLU A 77 -4.24 2.24 -9.91
C GLU A 77 -5.73 2.10 -9.58
N PRO A 78 -6.14 2.37 -8.33
CA PRO A 78 -7.52 2.21 -7.86
C PRO A 78 -8.56 2.93 -8.72
N PHE A 79 -8.26 4.15 -9.19
CA PHE A 79 -9.19 4.94 -10.01
C PHE A 79 -9.34 4.43 -11.46
N MET A 80 -8.68 3.34 -11.84
CA MET A 80 -9.01 2.58 -13.05
C MET A 80 -10.22 1.65 -12.85
N ASN A 81 -10.54 1.30 -11.61
CA ASN A 81 -11.77 0.57 -11.29
C ASN A 81 -12.97 1.53 -11.39
N ARG A 82 -13.93 1.23 -12.25
CA ARG A 82 -15.09 2.09 -12.49
C ARG A 82 -16.04 2.16 -11.30
N GLU A 83 -15.99 1.16 -10.43
CA GLU A 83 -16.83 1.05 -9.22
C GLU A 83 -16.12 1.60 -7.97
N ILE A 84 -14.96 2.28 -8.11
CA ILE A 84 -14.14 2.69 -6.96
C ILE A 84 -14.91 3.59 -5.98
N LEU A 85 -15.75 4.50 -6.47
CA LEU A 85 -16.46 5.44 -5.60
C LEU A 85 -17.58 4.75 -4.82
N GLU A 86 -18.28 3.82 -5.45
CA GLU A 86 -19.30 2.98 -4.82
C GLU A 86 -18.68 1.99 -3.81
N ILE A 87 -17.46 1.51 -4.11
CA ILE A 87 -16.65 0.70 -3.19
C ILE A 87 -16.26 1.52 -1.95
N LEU A 88 -15.79 2.76 -2.13
CA LEU A 88 -15.43 3.64 -1.03
C LEU A 88 -16.63 4.02 -0.17
N GLU A 89 -17.79 4.30 -0.79
CA GLU A 89 -19.04 4.56 -0.08
C GLU A 89 -19.43 3.38 0.82
N ALA A 90 -19.37 2.16 0.29
CA ALA A 90 -19.68 0.95 1.06
C ALA A 90 -18.71 0.75 2.25
N ALA A 91 -17.43 1.03 2.08
CA ALA A 91 -16.43 0.91 3.15
C ALA A 91 -16.60 2.00 4.21
N LEU A 92 -16.87 3.25 3.78
CA LEU A 92 -17.08 4.40 4.66
C LEU A 92 -18.35 4.31 5.51
N ALA A 93 -19.24 3.39 5.20
CA ALA A 93 -20.36 3.04 6.07
C ALA A 93 -19.94 2.22 7.31
N LEU A 94 -18.75 1.59 7.28
CA LEU A 94 -18.27 0.66 8.30
C LEU A 94 -17.05 1.20 9.06
N GLY A 95 -16.23 2.07 8.44
CA GLY A 95 -15.02 2.58 9.06
C GLY A 95 -14.20 3.50 8.14
N PRO A 96 -13.09 4.06 8.65
CA PRO A 96 -12.21 4.92 7.88
C PRO A 96 -11.60 4.18 6.68
N ALA A 97 -11.50 4.90 5.56
CA ALA A 97 -10.99 4.40 4.31
C ALA A 97 -9.74 5.18 3.85
N THR A 98 -8.74 4.45 3.35
CA THR A 98 -7.54 5.04 2.75
C THR A 98 -7.34 4.51 1.34
N VAL A 99 -7.13 5.40 0.37
CA VAL A 99 -6.84 5.04 -1.03
C VAL A 99 -5.41 5.40 -1.38
N LEU A 100 -4.65 4.42 -1.88
CA LEU A 100 -3.29 4.62 -2.39
C LEU A 100 -3.35 4.77 -3.91
N THR A 101 -3.02 5.96 -4.42
CA THR A 101 -3.15 6.31 -5.84
C THR A 101 -1.89 6.97 -6.38
N ASN A 102 -1.67 6.88 -7.69
CA ASN A 102 -0.66 7.69 -8.37
C ASN A 102 -1.15 9.11 -8.71
N GLY A 103 -2.41 9.42 -8.46
CA GLY A 103 -2.99 10.76 -8.61
C GLY A 103 -3.34 11.19 -10.03
N LEU A 104 -2.90 10.45 -11.07
CA LEU A 104 -3.04 10.88 -12.47
C LEU A 104 -4.49 10.91 -12.98
N LEU A 105 -5.39 10.17 -12.32
CA LEU A 105 -6.81 10.08 -12.67
C LEU A 105 -7.70 10.95 -11.77
N ILE A 106 -7.11 11.70 -10.84
CA ILE A 106 -7.83 12.62 -9.97
C ILE A 106 -8.11 13.93 -10.72
N ARG A 107 -9.22 13.95 -11.44
CA ARG A 107 -9.75 15.16 -12.12
C ARG A 107 -10.59 16.00 -11.15
N PRO A 108 -10.93 17.27 -11.45
CA PRO A 108 -11.78 18.09 -10.59
C PRO A 108 -13.10 17.40 -10.20
N GLU A 109 -13.73 16.72 -11.17
CA GLU A 109 -15.00 16.00 -10.92
C GLU A 109 -14.81 14.81 -9.96
N THR A 110 -13.68 14.09 -10.10
CA THR A 110 -13.33 12.98 -9.20
C THR A 110 -13.07 13.51 -7.78
N ALA A 111 -12.29 14.60 -7.66
CA ALA A 111 -12.00 15.23 -6.37
C ALA A 111 -13.29 15.74 -5.69
N ALA A 112 -14.20 16.36 -6.45
CA ALA A 112 -15.50 16.80 -5.94
C ALA A 112 -16.39 15.63 -5.47
N ARG A 113 -16.35 14.47 -6.16
CA ARG A 113 -17.07 13.26 -5.72
C ARG A 113 -16.47 12.68 -4.44
N LEU A 114 -15.14 12.61 -4.35
CA LEU A 114 -14.43 12.17 -3.13
C LEU A 114 -14.74 13.11 -1.94
N ARG A 115 -14.82 14.42 -2.18
CA ARG A 115 -15.22 15.39 -1.16
C ARG A 115 -16.64 15.11 -0.66
N ARG A 116 -17.59 14.85 -1.54
CA ARG A 116 -18.96 14.50 -1.14
C ARG A 116 -19.02 13.21 -0.32
N LEU A 117 -18.25 12.18 -0.67
CA LEU A 117 -18.15 10.95 0.14
C LEU A 117 -17.60 11.26 1.54
N TRP A 118 -16.55 12.08 1.60
CA TRP A 118 -15.96 12.49 2.88
C TRP A 118 -16.96 13.28 3.75
N ASP A 119 -17.70 14.23 3.15
CA ASP A 119 -18.70 15.04 3.85
C ASP A 119 -19.91 14.22 4.34
N ALA A 120 -20.26 13.15 3.63
CA ALA A 120 -21.41 12.30 3.93
C ALA A 120 -21.11 11.21 4.97
N SER A 121 -19.84 10.96 5.29
CA SER A 121 -19.43 9.89 6.19
C SER A 121 -19.04 10.45 7.59
N GLU A 122 -19.33 9.67 8.62
CA GLU A 122 -18.78 9.89 9.97
C GLU A 122 -17.31 9.50 10.09
N TYR A 123 -16.81 8.72 9.12
CA TYR A 123 -15.43 8.22 9.07
C TYR A 123 -14.58 9.02 8.09
N SER A 124 -13.27 9.04 8.33
CA SER A 124 -12.32 9.74 7.47
C SER A 124 -12.07 8.99 6.16
N LEU A 125 -11.92 9.75 5.07
CA LEU A 125 -11.38 9.29 3.80
C LEU A 125 -10.01 9.92 3.58
N ASP A 126 -8.95 9.11 3.61
CA ASP A 126 -7.60 9.55 3.34
C ASP A 126 -7.17 9.18 1.91
N LEU A 127 -6.62 10.16 1.18
CA LEU A 127 -5.99 9.95 -0.12
C LEU A 127 -4.47 9.99 0.07
N ARG A 128 -3.79 8.89 -0.28
CA ARG A 128 -2.32 8.82 -0.32
C ARG A 128 -1.86 8.91 -1.76
N VAL A 129 -1.33 10.07 -2.13
CA VAL A 129 -0.84 10.32 -3.49
C VAL A 129 0.65 10.08 -3.54
N SER A 130 1.04 9.22 -4.44
CA SER A 130 2.44 8.80 -4.60
C SER A 130 3.19 9.71 -5.58
N ILE A 131 4.33 10.25 -5.13
CA ILE A 131 5.28 11.02 -5.95
C ILE A 131 6.70 10.63 -5.53
N ASP A 132 7.66 10.59 -6.46
CA ASP A 132 9.05 10.21 -6.15
C ASP A 132 10.07 11.28 -6.58
N GLY A 133 9.67 12.54 -6.46
CA GLY A 133 10.55 13.68 -6.71
C GLY A 133 9.85 15.00 -6.43
N TRP A 134 10.64 16.06 -6.27
CA TRP A 134 10.16 17.44 -6.11
C TRP A 134 10.17 18.22 -7.45
N ASP A 135 10.62 17.57 -8.54
CA ASP A 135 10.59 18.05 -9.91
C ASP A 135 10.48 16.88 -10.90
N ALA A 136 10.26 17.20 -12.18
CA ALA A 136 10.14 16.19 -13.23
C ALA A 136 11.45 15.41 -13.43
N ALA A 137 12.61 16.03 -13.20
CA ALA A 137 13.91 15.40 -13.41
C ALA A 137 14.16 14.27 -12.40
N THR A 138 13.64 14.39 -11.19
CA THR A 138 13.74 13.38 -10.13
C THR A 138 12.57 12.37 -10.15
N ASN A 139 11.35 12.80 -10.45
CA ASN A 139 10.16 11.95 -10.44
C ASN A 139 10.03 11.06 -11.68
N ASP A 140 10.19 11.62 -12.86
CA ASP A 140 9.83 10.96 -14.12
C ASP A 140 10.70 9.74 -14.46
N PRO A 141 11.99 9.69 -14.11
CA PRO A 141 12.80 8.48 -14.25
C PRO A 141 12.25 7.28 -13.45
N VAL A 142 11.54 7.55 -12.35
CA VAL A 142 10.96 6.51 -11.48
C VAL A 142 9.54 6.15 -11.90
N ARG A 143 8.69 7.18 -12.18
CA ARG A 143 7.24 7.00 -12.41
C ARG A 143 6.82 7.02 -13.87
N GLY A 144 7.68 7.48 -14.76
CA GLY A 144 7.42 7.59 -16.20
C GLY A 144 7.38 9.05 -16.67
N ALA A 145 7.80 9.27 -17.92
CA ALA A 145 7.89 10.60 -18.51
C ALA A 145 6.56 11.37 -18.46
N GLY A 146 6.61 12.63 -18.05
CA GLY A 146 5.47 13.54 -17.96
C GLY A 146 4.47 13.21 -16.84
N THR A 147 4.83 12.34 -15.92
CA THR A 147 3.93 12.00 -14.78
C THR A 147 3.97 13.07 -13.70
N PHE A 148 5.09 13.76 -13.50
CA PHE A 148 5.24 14.76 -12.44
C PHE A 148 4.15 15.82 -12.48
N GLU A 149 4.00 16.55 -13.59
CA GLU A 149 3.01 17.62 -13.73
C GLU A 149 1.57 17.11 -13.59
N ARG A 150 1.30 15.89 -14.07
CA ARG A 150 -0.03 15.28 -13.96
C ARG A 150 -0.35 14.87 -12.52
N ILE A 151 0.63 14.39 -11.76
CA ILE A 151 0.49 14.09 -10.32
C ILE A 151 0.21 15.40 -9.59
N LEU A 152 0.96 16.48 -9.87
CA LEU A 152 0.72 17.78 -9.26
C LEU A 152 -0.68 18.32 -9.54
N ALA A 153 -1.18 18.16 -10.77
CA ALA A 153 -2.56 18.52 -11.10
C ALA A 153 -3.56 17.73 -10.23
N GLY A 154 -3.35 16.43 -10.06
CA GLY A 154 -4.19 15.60 -9.17
C GLY A 154 -4.15 16.04 -7.71
N ILE A 155 -2.97 16.37 -7.18
CA ILE A 155 -2.80 16.89 -5.82
C ILE A 155 -3.53 18.24 -5.65
N ARG A 156 -3.38 19.17 -6.62
CA ARG A 156 -4.09 20.45 -6.60
C ARG A 156 -5.60 20.28 -6.64
N ASN A 157 -6.13 19.42 -7.50
CA ASN A 157 -7.55 19.11 -7.57
C ASN A 157 -8.11 18.62 -6.23
N LEU A 158 -7.36 17.77 -5.49
CA LEU A 158 -7.74 17.35 -4.15
C LEU A 158 -7.74 18.51 -3.16
N ALA A 159 -6.69 19.34 -3.18
CA ALA A 159 -6.56 20.50 -2.29
C ALA A 159 -7.68 21.53 -2.54
N GLU A 160 -7.98 21.83 -3.81
CA GLU A 160 -9.07 22.74 -4.22
C GLU A 160 -10.45 22.21 -3.81
N ALA A 161 -10.64 20.88 -3.80
CA ALA A 161 -11.83 20.25 -3.25
C ALA A 161 -11.87 20.25 -1.69
N GLY A 162 -10.86 20.82 -1.02
CA GLY A 162 -10.76 20.85 0.44
C GLY A 162 -10.32 19.53 1.08
N LEU A 163 -9.76 18.60 0.30
CA LEU A 163 -9.14 17.38 0.79
C LEU A 163 -7.64 17.62 1.01
N ASN A 164 -7.08 17.06 2.09
CA ASN A 164 -5.67 17.20 2.43
C ASN A 164 -4.94 15.87 2.25
N PRO A 165 -4.40 15.55 1.04
CA PRO A 165 -3.79 14.25 0.78
C PRO A 165 -2.51 14.04 1.59
N VAL A 166 -2.22 12.78 1.92
CA VAL A 166 -0.89 12.35 2.37
C VAL A 166 -0.03 12.13 1.14
N ILE A 167 1.09 12.81 1.05
CA ILE A 167 2.05 12.58 -0.02
C ILE A 167 2.99 11.45 0.38
N THR A 168 3.03 10.42 -0.44
CA THR A 168 3.90 9.25 -0.22
C THR A 168 5.06 9.30 -1.21
N VAL A 169 6.27 9.25 -0.69
CA VAL A 169 7.51 9.18 -1.45
C VAL A 169 8.27 7.92 -1.05
N THR A 170 8.97 7.30 -2.00
CA THR A 170 9.84 6.18 -1.72
C THR A 170 11.31 6.61 -1.69
N GLU A 171 12.17 5.77 -1.10
CA GLU A 171 13.64 5.94 -1.16
C GLU A 171 14.22 5.78 -2.57
N ALA A 172 13.37 5.57 -3.61
CA ALA A 172 13.79 5.71 -5.01
C ALA A 172 14.16 7.17 -5.34
N CYS A 173 13.58 8.14 -4.63
CA CYS A 173 14.06 9.51 -4.59
C CYS A 173 15.21 9.60 -3.60
N GLU A 174 16.44 9.73 -4.12
CA GLU A 174 17.65 9.77 -3.31
C GLU A 174 17.57 10.87 -2.26
N GLY A 175 17.93 10.54 -1.02
CA GLY A 175 17.89 11.45 0.12
C GLY A 175 16.51 11.70 0.72
N ALA A 176 15.40 11.19 0.15
CA ALA A 176 14.05 11.44 0.67
C ALA A 176 13.86 11.05 2.16
N ALA A 177 14.60 10.05 2.63
CA ALA A 177 14.54 9.60 4.02
C ALA A 177 15.38 10.45 4.99
N THR A 178 16.31 11.29 4.50
CA THR A 178 17.12 12.17 5.33
C THR A 178 16.30 13.32 5.90
N ALA A 179 16.80 13.98 6.96
CA ALA A 179 16.15 15.16 7.53
C ALA A 179 16.04 16.29 6.49
N GLU A 180 17.12 16.54 5.73
CA GLU A 180 17.18 17.54 4.67
C GLU A 180 16.17 17.23 3.54
N GLY A 181 16.10 15.97 3.10
CA GLY A 181 15.16 15.55 2.06
C GLY A 181 13.71 15.70 2.51
N ARG A 182 13.40 15.34 3.75
CA ARG A 182 12.07 15.56 4.33
C ARG A 182 11.71 17.04 4.38
N SER A 183 12.61 17.92 4.83
CA SER A 183 12.40 19.36 4.85
C SER A 183 12.18 19.91 3.44
N ARG A 184 12.99 19.50 2.48
CA ARG A 184 12.83 19.89 1.07
C ARG A 184 11.49 19.46 0.48
N PHE A 185 11.01 18.23 0.79
CA PHE A 185 9.69 17.80 0.37
C PHE A 185 8.58 18.64 1.01
N LEU A 186 8.68 18.94 2.30
CA LEU A 186 7.68 19.78 2.98
C LEU A 186 7.62 21.19 2.39
N GLU A 187 8.77 21.81 2.13
CA GLU A 187 8.87 23.12 1.45
C GLU A 187 8.25 23.07 0.04
N PHE A 188 8.58 22.03 -0.72
CA PHE A 188 7.98 21.80 -2.03
C PHE A 188 6.45 21.69 -1.94
N LEU A 189 5.91 20.90 -1.01
CA LEU A 189 4.47 20.70 -0.82
C LEU A 189 3.77 22.01 -0.41
N LEU A 190 4.41 22.84 0.41
CA LEU A 190 3.92 24.18 0.74
C LEU A 190 3.90 25.07 -0.53
N SER A 191 4.95 25.01 -1.36
CA SER A 191 5.06 25.83 -2.59
C SER A 191 3.99 25.52 -3.62
N ILE A 192 3.45 24.29 -3.64
CA ILE A 192 2.37 23.90 -4.56
C ILE A 192 0.96 24.10 -3.98
N GLY A 193 0.86 24.71 -2.78
CA GLY A 193 -0.40 25.14 -2.19
C GLY A 193 -0.99 24.24 -1.10
N LEU A 194 -0.26 23.20 -0.66
CA LEU A 194 -0.70 22.40 0.51
C LEU A 194 -0.39 23.16 1.81
N THR A 195 -1.40 23.67 2.48
CA THR A 195 -1.23 24.49 3.69
C THR A 195 -0.80 23.70 4.93
N LYS A 196 -1.10 22.41 4.97
CA LYS A 196 -0.73 21.46 6.05
C LYS A 196 -0.18 20.18 5.43
N PRO A 197 1.03 20.20 4.84
CA PRO A 197 1.55 19.05 4.13
C PRO A 197 1.75 17.84 5.04
N ARG A 198 1.32 16.69 4.56
CA ARG A 198 1.47 15.39 5.21
C ARG A 198 2.39 14.53 4.33
N LEU A 199 3.55 14.17 4.83
CA LEU A 199 4.57 13.41 4.08
C LEU A 199 4.81 12.06 4.74
N LYS A 200 4.77 10.99 3.94
CA LYS A 200 5.18 9.64 4.31
C LYS A 200 6.31 9.17 3.42
N VAL A 201 7.44 8.81 4.01
CA VAL A 201 8.57 8.21 3.30
C VAL A 201 8.50 6.70 3.49
N MET A 202 8.62 5.95 2.39
CA MET A 202 8.52 4.50 2.37
C MET A 202 9.85 3.88 1.92
N PRO A 203 10.32 2.82 2.58
CA PRO A 203 11.47 2.07 2.13
C PRO A 203 11.15 1.33 0.81
N LEU A 204 12.21 0.97 0.08
CA LEU A 204 12.09 0.19 -1.15
C LEU A 204 11.97 -1.32 -0.85
N LEU A 205 10.97 -1.92 -1.46
CA LEU A 205 10.83 -3.38 -1.47
C LEU A 205 11.52 -3.95 -2.72
N ARG A 206 12.59 -4.69 -2.54
CA ARG A 206 13.39 -5.29 -3.63
C ARG A 206 12.70 -6.49 -4.27
N LEU A 207 11.48 -6.26 -4.74
CA LEU A 207 10.62 -7.20 -5.47
C LEU A 207 10.24 -6.63 -6.83
N GLY A 208 9.71 -7.44 -7.70
CA GLY A 208 9.13 -7.03 -8.98
C GLY A 208 10.06 -6.17 -9.83
N ALA A 209 9.62 -5.00 -10.26
CA ALA A 209 10.40 -4.07 -11.08
C ALA A 209 11.59 -3.49 -10.31
N GLU A 210 11.45 -3.20 -9.02
CA GLU A 210 12.52 -2.65 -8.19
C GLU A 210 13.74 -3.60 -8.12
N ALA A 211 13.49 -4.90 -7.97
CA ALA A 211 14.58 -5.87 -7.96
C ALA A 211 15.37 -5.90 -9.28
N ARG A 212 14.72 -5.58 -10.40
CA ARG A 212 15.39 -5.46 -11.72
C ARG A 212 16.08 -4.11 -11.91
N ARG A 213 15.53 -3.04 -11.31
CA ARG A 213 16.07 -1.68 -11.41
C ARG A 213 17.38 -1.53 -10.65
N THR A 214 17.46 -2.08 -9.45
CA THR A 214 18.64 -1.96 -8.56
C THR A 214 19.29 -3.30 -8.31
N ARG A 215 18.75 -4.09 -7.41
CA ARG A 215 19.20 -5.44 -7.07
C ARG A 215 18.09 -6.23 -6.39
N ALA A 216 18.21 -7.55 -6.44
CA ALA A 216 17.40 -8.42 -5.57
C ALA A 216 17.89 -8.39 -4.11
N TYR A 217 17.17 -9.04 -3.22
CA TYR A 217 17.60 -9.26 -1.84
C TYR A 217 18.86 -10.12 -1.77
N GLU A 218 19.80 -9.73 -0.91
CA GLU A 218 21.00 -10.48 -0.60
C GLU A 218 20.71 -11.69 0.32
N SER A 219 21.64 -12.64 0.38
CA SER A 219 21.46 -13.87 1.15
C SER A 219 21.24 -13.62 2.67
N TRP A 220 21.83 -12.58 3.21
CA TRP A 220 21.75 -12.18 4.62
C TRP A 220 20.50 -11.37 4.95
N GLU A 221 19.81 -10.76 3.96
CA GLU A 221 18.55 -10.03 4.14
C GLU A 221 17.40 -11.02 4.37
N THR A 222 17.37 -11.62 5.55
CA THR A 222 16.45 -12.69 5.93
C THR A 222 16.18 -12.69 7.43
N LEU A 223 15.00 -13.13 7.83
CA LEU A 223 14.65 -13.37 9.23
C LEU A 223 14.93 -14.82 9.69
N ARG A 224 15.55 -15.63 8.83
CA ARG A 224 15.89 -17.01 9.18
C ARG A 224 16.78 -17.06 10.41
N GLY A 225 16.40 -17.88 11.39
CA GLY A 225 17.14 -18.04 12.64
C GLY A 225 16.92 -16.93 13.67
N ARG A 226 16.08 -15.96 13.38
CA ARG A 226 15.66 -14.95 14.36
C ARG A 226 14.46 -15.45 15.18
N THR A 227 14.34 -14.91 16.37
CA THR A 227 13.15 -15.02 17.22
C THR A 227 12.56 -13.61 17.33
N LEU A 228 11.26 -13.45 17.14
CA LEU A 228 10.57 -12.19 17.32
C LEU A 228 9.90 -12.12 18.68
N THR A 229 10.08 -11.03 19.39
CA THR A 229 9.24 -10.71 20.55
C THR A 229 7.85 -10.25 20.08
N PRO A 230 6.83 -10.28 20.95
CA PRO A 230 5.52 -9.72 20.62
C PRO A 230 5.59 -8.24 20.18
N GLU A 231 6.46 -7.45 20.80
CA GLU A 231 6.67 -6.02 20.51
C GLU A 231 7.25 -5.82 19.11
N GLU A 232 8.16 -6.69 18.66
CA GLU A 232 8.73 -6.66 17.31
C GLU A 232 7.72 -7.17 16.25
N ALA A 233 6.86 -8.11 16.62
CA ALA A 233 5.85 -8.66 15.73
C ALA A 233 4.64 -7.71 15.55
N TYR A 234 4.25 -6.98 16.59
CA TYR A 234 3.05 -6.14 16.61
C TYR A 234 2.97 -5.09 15.48
N PRO A 235 4.04 -4.36 15.10
CA PRO A 235 4.00 -3.38 14.02
C PRO A 235 3.95 -4.00 12.62
N LEU A 236 4.16 -5.30 12.47
CA LEU A 236 4.12 -5.96 11.16
C LEU A 236 2.69 -5.96 10.58
N VAL A 237 2.57 -5.66 9.29
CA VAL A 237 1.25 -5.65 8.61
C VAL A 237 0.51 -6.98 8.76
N CYS A 238 1.23 -8.10 8.68
CA CYS A 238 0.64 -9.45 8.80
C CYS A 238 0.13 -9.78 10.20
N ALA A 239 0.55 -9.03 11.21
CA ALA A 239 0.12 -9.21 12.61
C ALA A 239 -1.26 -8.61 12.91
N SER A 240 -1.82 -7.79 11.98
CA SER A 240 -3.12 -7.14 12.17
C SER A 240 -3.88 -6.88 10.87
N GLY A 241 -3.37 -7.31 9.73
CA GLY A 241 -3.99 -7.04 8.43
C GLY A 241 -4.03 -8.25 7.51
N ARG A 242 -4.93 -8.18 6.51
CA ARG A 242 -5.01 -9.12 5.39
C ARG A 242 -5.29 -8.35 4.10
N MET A 243 -5.04 -9.01 2.97
CA MET A 243 -5.22 -8.43 1.63
C MET A 243 -6.18 -9.28 0.80
N VAL A 244 -7.30 -8.69 0.40
CA VAL A 244 -8.28 -9.29 -0.51
C VAL A 244 -7.86 -9.02 -1.95
N THR A 245 -7.78 -10.07 -2.76
CA THR A 245 -7.47 -10.04 -4.19
C THR A 245 -8.49 -10.86 -4.98
N SER A 246 -8.44 -10.80 -6.32
CA SER A 246 -9.25 -11.67 -7.18
C SER A 246 -8.93 -13.17 -7.05
N LYS A 247 -7.80 -13.51 -6.42
CA LYS A 247 -7.36 -14.90 -6.21
C LYS A 247 -7.58 -15.41 -4.78
N GLY A 248 -8.24 -14.62 -3.93
CA GLY A 248 -8.47 -14.91 -2.52
C GLY A 248 -7.72 -13.96 -1.59
N VAL A 249 -7.59 -14.35 -0.34
CA VAL A 249 -7.04 -13.52 0.73
C VAL A 249 -5.57 -13.88 0.98
N TYR A 250 -4.71 -12.87 0.91
CA TYR A 250 -3.28 -12.95 1.16
C TYR A 250 -2.92 -12.37 2.53
N VAL A 251 -1.79 -12.79 3.05
CA VAL A 251 -1.28 -12.34 4.36
C VAL A 251 -1.09 -10.83 4.44
N CYS A 252 -0.63 -10.19 3.36
CA CYS A 252 -0.35 -8.74 3.31
C CYS A 252 -0.31 -8.23 1.85
N PRO A 253 -0.37 -6.91 1.63
CA PRO A 253 -0.32 -6.31 0.29
C PRO A 253 1.02 -6.47 -0.44
N ILE A 254 2.09 -6.85 0.27
CA ILE A 254 3.44 -6.98 -0.29
C ILE A 254 3.61 -8.31 -1.04
N LEU A 255 2.93 -9.37 -0.58
CA LEU A 255 3.20 -10.75 -1.01
C LEU A 255 2.13 -11.31 -1.96
N ILE A 256 1.39 -10.48 -2.66
CA ILE A 256 0.30 -10.93 -3.55
C ILE A 256 0.79 -11.73 -4.77
N ASP A 257 2.04 -11.53 -5.19
CA ASP A 257 2.66 -12.27 -6.30
C ASP A 257 3.23 -13.64 -5.88
N PHE A 258 3.12 -13.99 -4.59
CA PHE A 258 3.60 -15.26 -4.04
C PHE A 258 2.41 -16.15 -3.70
N PRO A 259 2.11 -17.20 -4.50
CA PRO A 259 0.97 -18.08 -4.28
C PRO A 259 0.89 -18.67 -2.87
N GLU A 260 2.03 -18.98 -2.26
CA GLU A 260 2.14 -19.59 -0.94
C GLU A 260 1.86 -18.58 0.20
N ALA A 261 1.76 -17.27 -0.11
CA ALA A 261 1.32 -16.24 0.82
C ALA A 261 -0.21 -16.04 0.81
N ARG A 262 -0.93 -16.75 -0.08
CA ARG A 262 -2.38 -16.84 -0.07
C ARG A 262 -2.80 -17.72 1.13
N MET A 263 -3.64 -17.19 1.99
CA MET A 263 -4.04 -17.87 3.23
C MET A 263 -5.41 -18.55 3.12
N GLY A 264 -6.29 -18.09 2.22
CA GLY A 264 -7.63 -18.65 2.09
C GLY A 264 -8.46 -18.01 0.98
N ALA A 265 -9.70 -18.44 0.86
CA ALA A 265 -10.71 -17.86 -0.01
C ALA A 265 -11.53 -16.78 0.71
N THR A 266 -11.74 -16.92 2.02
CA THR A 266 -12.51 -16.05 2.91
C THR A 266 -11.62 -15.48 4.01
N LEU A 267 -12.05 -14.42 4.69
CA LEU A 267 -11.30 -13.82 5.81
C LEU A 267 -11.22 -14.80 7.02
N GLY A 268 -12.30 -15.52 7.28
CA GLY A 268 -12.35 -16.49 8.38
C GLY A 268 -11.28 -17.58 8.29
N GLU A 269 -10.88 -17.97 7.07
CA GLU A 269 -9.82 -18.96 6.84
C GLU A 269 -8.42 -18.42 7.13
N THR A 270 -8.25 -17.12 7.31
CA THR A 270 -6.94 -16.44 7.35
C THR A 270 -6.52 -16.00 8.76
N LEU A 271 -7.24 -16.42 9.79
CA LEU A 271 -6.99 -15.99 11.18
C LEU A 271 -5.82 -16.75 11.85
N ALA A 272 -4.90 -17.27 11.07
CA ALA A 272 -3.74 -18.01 11.53
C ALA A 272 -2.47 -17.12 11.55
N PRO A 273 -1.46 -17.48 12.39
CA PRO A 273 -0.12 -16.91 12.31
C PRO A 273 0.52 -17.14 10.94
N PHE A 274 1.52 -16.32 10.61
CA PHE A 274 2.22 -16.42 9.33
C PHE A 274 3.74 -16.51 9.50
N GLU A 275 4.35 -17.49 8.85
CA GLU A 275 5.81 -17.68 8.84
C GLU A 275 6.49 -16.63 7.95
N LEU A 276 7.44 -15.86 8.52
CA LEU A 276 8.12 -14.74 7.86
C LEU A 276 9.29 -15.19 6.98
N ARG A 277 9.03 -16.08 6.04
CA ARG A 277 10.04 -16.73 5.19
C ARG A 277 10.45 -15.93 3.94
N TYR A 278 9.70 -14.89 3.59
CA TYR A 278 9.99 -14.07 2.41
C TYR A 278 11.01 -12.99 2.71
N ARG A 279 11.86 -12.68 1.73
CA ARG A 279 12.89 -11.63 1.89
C ARG A 279 12.28 -10.26 2.17
N ALA A 280 11.11 -9.95 1.61
CA ALA A 280 10.38 -8.71 1.90
C ALA A 280 9.99 -8.58 3.38
N CYS A 281 9.82 -9.69 4.11
CA CYS A 281 9.57 -9.66 5.55
C CYS A 281 10.75 -9.02 6.32
N TYR A 282 11.99 -9.20 5.82
CA TYR A 282 13.17 -8.54 6.37
C TYR A 282 13.04 -7.01 6.29
N THR A 283 12.72 -6.46 5.12
CA THR A 283 12.51 -5.00 5.00
C THR A 283 11.37 -4.52 5.89
N CYS A 284 10.25 -5.26 5.95
CA CYS A 284 9.10 -4.92 6.79
C CYS A 284 9.50 -4.84 8.28
N HIS A 285 10.32 -5.78 8.74
CA HIS A 285 10.80 -5.85 10.13
C HIS A 285 11.85 -4.78 10.43
N GLU A 286 12.91 -4.68 9.62
CA GLU A 286 14.06 -3.80 9.90
C GLU A 286 13.73 -2.30 9.71
N GLN A 287 12.87 -1.97 8.76
CA GLN A 287 12.59 -0.59 8.37
C GLN A 287 11.19 -0.11 8.77
N GLY A 288 10.39 -0.99 9.37
CA GLY A 288 9.07 -0.63 9.87
C GLY A 288 8.14 -0.16 8.76
N LEU A 289 7.76 -1.04 7.81
CA LEU A 289 6.72 -0.77 6.83
C LEU A 289 5.36 -0.62 7.53
N THR A 290 5.21 0.42 8.33
CA THR A 290 3.91 0.75 8.90
C THR A 290 3.03 1.31 7.78
N CYS A 291 2.17 0.48 7.26
CA CYS A 291 1.13 0.94 6.34
C CYS A 291 0.01 1.71 7.07
N ARG A 292 0.02 1.71 8.38
CA ARG A 292 -0.87 2.50 9.22
C ARG A 292 -0.52 3.98 9.16
N THR A 293 -1.52 4.83 9.22
CA THR A 293 -1.40 6.30 9.33
C THR A 293 -0.90 6.68 10.70
#